data_c82a915e433575d002fe95dc27d901b6
#
_entry.id   c82a915e433575d002fe95dc27d901b6
#
_cell.length_a   1.000
_cell.length_b   1.000
_cell.length_c   1.000
_cell.angle_alpha   90.00
_cell.angle_beta   90.00
_cell.angle_gamma   90.00
#
_symmetry.space_group_name_H-M   'P 1'
#
loop_
_entity.id
_entity.type
_entity.pdbx_description
1 polymer ?
#
loop_
_entity_poly.entity_id
_entity_poly.type
_entity_poly.pdbx_seq_one_letter_code
_entity_poly.pdbx_strand_id
1 'polypeptide(L)'
;MAVFSVRHLTTYRYASPVGFGEHRLMFRPRDSYDQRLLDASLRVDPEPAGIRWIHDVFGNCVTLVHFAPSTAATALTFETLIRLEHAPQLEPEFRIDPDALFYPFAYDAADAADLGRTMERHYPDPEDEVGRWARQFLSHSRATDTGRLLMTLCYAIRESFSYSRRSAPGTQPPLFTLHHRRGTCRDFALLMMEAVRSLGFAARFVTGYIYVPDRDGAPHLGGGSTHAWCEVYLPGAGWVEFDPTNGIVGNRDLIRVAVARDPEQAIPLSGSYRGLRADDQGMVVQVNVTTETADSAAVQLGLEPLFKAGV
;
A
#
# COMPACT_ATOMS: atom_id res chain seq x y z
N MET A 1 -7.56 -18.70 -7.94
CA MET A 1 -6.36 -18.07 -7.37
C MET A 1 -5.50 -17.65 -8.52
N ALA A 2 -4.98 -16.42 -8.51
CA ALA A 2 -4.05 -15.94 -9.52
C ALA A 2 -2.63 -15.95 -8.92
N VAL A 3 -1.63 -16.24 -9.74
CA VAL A 3 -0.23 -16.05 -9.37
C VAL A 3 0.22 -14.74 -9.97
N PHE A 4 0.66 -13.83 -9.11
CA PHE A 4 1.26 -12.56 -9.53
C PHE A 4 2.78 -12.63 -9.49
N SER A 5 3.40 -12.05 -10.51
CA SER A 5 4.83 -11.75 -10.56
C SER A 5 5.03 -10.25 -10.50
N VAL A 6 5.80 -9.78 -9.51
CA VAL A 6 6.13 -8.37 -9.34
C VAL A 6 7.62 -8.17 -9.55
N ARG A 7 7.99 -7.29 -10.48
CA ARG A 7 9.35 -6.77 -10.59
C ARG A 7 9.35 -5.31 -10.17
N HIS A 8 10.11 -4.99 -9.14
CA HIS A 8 10.27 -3.63 -8.64
C HIS A 8 11.74 -3.24 -8.73
N LEU A 9 12.01 -2.17 -9.48
CA LEU A 9 13.34 -1.60 -9.67
C LEU A 9 13.33 -0.14 -9.20
N THR A 10 14.23 0.20 -8.27
CA THR A 10 14.48 1.57 -7.84
C THR A 10 15.95 1.90 -8.08
N THR A 11 16.22 3.00 -8.79
CA THR A 11 17.57 3.47 -9.07
C THR A 11 17.72 4.93 -8.66
N TYR A 12 18.64 5.20 -7.74
CA TYR A 12 19.15 6.53 -7.43
C TYR A 12 20.33 6.84 -8.33
N ARG A 13 20.44 8.09 -8.76
CA ARG A 13 21.54 8.56 -9.60
C ARG A 13 22.23 9.76 -8.97
N TYR A 14 23.56 9.81 -9.14
CA TYR A 14 24.39 10.87 -8.58
C TYR A 14 25.37 11.37 -9.66
N ALA A 15 25.65 12.68 -9.65
CA ALA A 15 26.59 13.30 -10.59
C ALA A 15 28.05 12.86 -10.35
N SER A 16 28.39 12.59 -9.10
CA SER A 16 29.72 12.11 -8.66
C SER A 16 29.56 10.85 -7.80
N PRO A 17 30.61 10.03 -7.63
CA PRO A 17 30.54 8.90 -6.71
C PRO A 17 30.27 9.35 -5.29
N VAL A 18 29.21 8.80 -4.66
CA VAL A 18 28.81 9.06 -3.26
C VAL A 18 28.90 7.78 -2.45
N GLY A 19 29.19 7.91 -1.15
CA GLY A 19 29.09 6.79 -0.20
C GLY A 19 27.65 6.59 0.24
N PHE A 20 27.32 5.38 0.75
CA PHE A 20 25.96 5.06 1.16
C PHE A 20 25.89 4.80 2.68
N GLY A 21 24.83 5.29 3.30
CA GLY A 21 24.42 4.90 4.65
C GLY A 21 23.56 3.65 4.64
N GLU A 22 22.98 3.31 5.79
CA GLU A 22 22.00 2.23 5.87
C GLU A 22 20.77 2.58 5.04
N HIS A 23 20.25 1.59 4.30
CA HIS A 23 18.99 1.69 3.58
C HIS A 23 18.00 0.69 4.15
N ARG A 24 16.76 1.15 4.34
CA ARG A 24 15.62 0.39 4.86
C ARG A 24 14.60 0.18 3.74
N LEU A 25 14.26 -1.07 3.48
CA LEU A 25 13.35 -1.47 2.42
C LEU A 25 12.13 -2.22 2.99
N MET A 26 10.97 -1.92 2.46
CA MET A 26 9.72 -2.65 2.67
C MET A 26 9.20 -3.09 1.31
N PHE A 27 9.79 -4.12 0.73
CA PHE A 27 9.43 -4.65 -0.59
C PHE A 27 8.87 -6.07 -0.53
N ARG A 28 9.15 -6.81 0.56
CA ARG A 28 8.75 -8.20 0.71
C ARG A 28 7.37 -8.31 1.37
N PRO A 29 6.34 -8.85 0.67
CA PRO A 29 5.04 -9.15 1.27
C PRO A 29 5.16 -10.18 2.39
N ARG A 30 4.19 -10.15 3.31
CA ARG A 30 3.97 -11.20 4.30
C ARG A 30 2.92 -12.19 3.80
N ASP A 31 3.01 -13.43 4.25
CA ASP A 31 1.96 -14.42 4.06
C ASP A 31 0.71 -14.09 4.87
N SER A 32 -0.44 -14.36 4.28
CA SER A 32 -1.76 -14.28 4.90
C SER A 32 -2.70 -15.27 4.19
N TYR A 33 -3.95 -15.40 4.65
CA TYR A 33 -4.92 -16.31 4.06
C TYR A 33 -5.30 -15.94 2.61
N ASP A 34 -5.16 -14.66 2.25
CA ASP A 34 -5.51 -14.07 0.96
C ASP A 34 -4.29 -13.86 0.04
N GLN A 35 -3.08 -14.00 0.58
CA GLN A 35 -1.83 -13.71 -0.11
C GLN A 35 -0.71 -14.61 0.38
N ARG A 36 -0.20 -15.51 -0.46
CA ARG A 36 0.87 -16.45 -0.13
C ARG A 36 2.12 -16.14 -0.95
N LEU A 37 3.23 -15.84 -0.27
CA LEU A 37 4.50 -15.60 -0.93
C LEU A 37 5.13 -16.94 -1.38
N LEU A 38 5.34 -17.09 -2.69
CA LEU A 38 5.97 -18.27 -3.27
C LEU A 38 7.48 -18.11 -3.35
N ASP A 39 7.93 -16.93 -3.80
CA ASP A 39 9.35 -16.59 -3.92
C ASP A 39 9.57 -15.08 -3.81
N ALA A 40 10.74 -14.68 -3.28
CA ALA A 40 11.18 -13.30 -3.28
C ALA A 40 12.71 -13.21 -3.29
N SER A 41 13.25 -12.46 -4.22
CA SER A 41 14.67 -12.15 -4.30
C SER A 41 14.92 -10.65 -4.25
N LEU A 42 16.09 -10.26 -3.75
CA LEU A 42 16.56 -8.88 -3.71
C LEU A 42 17.99 -8.83 -4.25
N ARG A 43 18.20 -8.01 -5.28
CA ARG A 43 19.52 -7.64 -5.80
C ARG A 43 19.80 -6.18 -5.50
N VAL A 44 21.01 -5.88 -5.05
CA VAL A 44 21.47 -4.53 -4.75
C VAL A 44 22.77 -4.28 -5.49
N ASP A 45 22.89 -3.11 -6.13
CA ASP A 45 24.09 -2.68 -6.84
C ASP A 45 24.38 -1.21 -6.50
N PRO A 46 25.59 -0.86 -5.97
CA PRO A 46 26.73 -1.73 -5.70
C PRO A 46 26.45 -2.78 -4.63
N GLU A 47 27.25 -3.86 -4.66
CA GLU A 47 27.12 -4.97 -3.71
C GLU A 47 27.20 -4.48 -2.27
N PRO A 48 26.23 -4.82 -1.42
CA PRO A 48 26.22 -4.41 -0.03
C PRO A 48 27.22 -5.21 0.82
N ALA A 49 27.72 -4.60 1.88
CA ALA A 49 28.54 -5.31 2.87
C ALA A 49 27.73 -6.31 3.69
N GLY A 50 26.40 -6.09 3.79
CA GLY A 50 25.52 -7.01 4.47
C GLY A 50 24.05 -6.63 4.32
N ILE A 51 23.20 -7.66 4.41
CA ILE A 51 21.74 -7.53 4.42
C ILE A 51 21.21 -8.21 5.69
N ARG A 52 20.34 -7.52 6.40
CA ARG A 52 19.67 -8.03 7.59
C ARG A 52 18.17 -7.89 7.45
N TRP A 53 17.42 -8.91 7.87
CA TRP A 53 15.98 -8.93 7.89
C TRP A 53 15.46 -8.81 9.32
N ILE A 54 14.44 -7.97 9.50
CA ILE A 54 13.74 -7.80 10.78
C ILE A 54 12.24 -7.72 10.54
N HIS A 55 11.46 -7.91 11.60
CA HIS A 55 10.07 -7.48 11.62
C HIS A 55 9.94 -6.20 12.44
N ASP A 56 9.18 -5.23 11.93
CA ASP A 56 8.87 -4.02 12.69
C ASP A 56 7.72 -4.27 13.69
N VAL A 57 7.29 -3.22 14.39
CA VAL A 57 6.20 -3.28 15.39
C VAL A 57 4.85 -3.69 14.82
N PHE A 58 4.67 -3.59 13.51
CA PHE A 58 3.46 -4.05 12.80
C PHE A 58 3.64 -5.44 12.21
N GLY A 59 4.82 -6.05 12.41
CA GLY A 59 5.20 -7.33 11.85
C GLY A 59 5.50 -7.27 10.34
N ASN A 60 5.75 -6.11 9.75
CA ASN A 60 6.17 -6.00 8.36
C ASN A 60 7.58 -6.57 8.18
N CYS A 61 7.83 -7.19 7.02
CA CYS A 61 9.18 -7.58 6.62
C CYS A 61 9.99 -6.35 6.23
N VAL A 62 11.04 -6.07 6.98
CA VAL A 62 11.95 -4.95 6.74
C VAL A 62 13.34 -5.49 6.43
N THR A 63 13.90 -5.03 5.31
CA THR A 63 15.28 -5.30 4.93
C THR A 63 16.15 -4.10 5.27
N LEU A 64 17.23 -4.32 5.99
CA LEU A 64 18.27 -3.33 6.27
C LEU A 64 19.51 -3.69 5.46
N VAL A 65 19.95 -2.76 4.62
CA VAL A 65 21.08 -2.93 3.70
C VAL A 65 22.21 -2.01 4.15
N HIS A 66 23.38 -2.59 4.40
CA HIS A 66 24.56 -1.88 4.84
C HIS A 66 25.64 -1.92 3.77
N PHE A 67 26.37 -0.82 3.61
CA PHE A 67 27.46 -0.70 2.67
C PHE A 67 28.79 -0.52 3.40
N ALA A 68 29.86 -1.02 2.82
CA ALA A 68 31.20 -0.77 3.35
C ALA A 68 31.53 0.73 3.29
N PRO A 69 32.30 1.28 4.25
CA PRO A 69 32.70 2.69 4.23
C PRO A 69 33.42 3.11 2.94
N SER A 70 34.09 2.18 2.28
CA SER A 70 34.81 2.37 1.02
C SER A 70 33.91 2.28 -0.22
N THR A 71 32.67 1.83 -0.08
CA THR A 71 31.75 1.74 -1.23
C THR A 71 31.36 3.14 -1.66
N ALA A 72 31.65 3.47 -2.93
CA ALA A 72 31.21 4.71 -3.56
C ALA A 72 30.81 4.42 -5.01
N ALA A 73 29.68 4.99 -5.44
CA ALA A 73 29.19 4.82 -6.81
C ALA A 73 28.33 6.03 -7.25
N THR A 74 28.13 6.18 -8.55
CA THR A 74 27.25 7.19 -9.15
C THR A 74 25.82 6.71 -9.32
N ALA A 75 25.54 5.45 -8.97
CA ALA A 75 24.18 4.90 -8.93
C ALA A 75 24.05 3.91 -7.77
N LEU A 76 22.83 3.81 -7.23
CA LEU A 76 22.43 2.79 -6.27
C LEU A 76 21.12 2.19 -6.74
N THR A 77 21.13 0.89 -6.96
CA THR A 77 19.98 0.16 -7.51
C THR A 77 19.52 -0.93 -6.56
N PHE A 78 18.21 -1.00 -6.37
CA PHE A 78 17.52 -2.08 -5.67
C PHE A 78 16.54 -2.71 -6.65
N GLU A 79 16.68 -4.02 -6.91
CA GLU A 79 15.76 -4.80 -7.71
C GLU A 79 15.19 -5.93 -6.88
N THR A 80 13.87 -6.04 -6.80
CA THR A 80 13.20 -7.19 -6.21
C THR A 80 12.31 -7.89 -7.22
N LEU A 81 12.32 -9.22 -7.17
CA LEU A 81 11.41 -10.10 -7.91
C LEU A 81 10.61 -10.86 -6.88
N ILE A 82 9.29 -10.83 -7.02
CA ILE A 82 8.34 -11.45 -6.08
C ILE A 82 7.37 -12.29 -6.88
N ARG A 83 7.10 -13.52 -6.41
CA ARG A 83 6.03 -14.36 -6.89
C ARG A 83 5.10 -14.67 -5.72
N LEU A 84 3.82 -14.50 -5.92
CA LEU A 84 2.84 -14.75 -4.88
C LEU A 84 1.52 -15.27 -5.45
N GLU A 85 0.90 -16.19 -4.72
CA GLU A 85 -0.51 -16.54 -4.93
C GLU A 85 -1.39 -15.48 -4.28
N HIS A 86 -2.42 -15.08 -5.00
CA HIS A 86 -3.41 -14.12 -4.53
C HIS A 86 -4.81 -14.73 -4.63
N ALA A 87 -5.50 -14.76 -3.50
CA ALA A 87 -6.85 -15.31 -3.37
C ALA A 87 -7.78 -14.21 -2.79
N PRO A 88 -8.12 -13.20 -3.61
CA PRO A 88 -8.92 -12.09 -3.13
C PRO A 88 -10.32 -12.53 -2.76
N GLN A 89 -10.93 -11.85 -1.81
CA GLN A 89 -12.37 -11.91 -1.62
C GLN A 89 -13.03 -11.19 -2.81
N LEU A 90 -13.77 -11.95 -3.63
CA LEU A 90 -14.35 -11.44 -4.88
C LEU A 90 -15.57 -10.53 -4.66
N GLU A 91 -16.21 -10.66 -3.52
CA GLU A 91 -17.35 -9.83 -3.14
C GLU A 91 -17.08 -9.18 -1.78
N PRO A 92 -17.25 -7.86 -1.66
CA PRO A 92 -17.14 -7.16 -0.39
C PRO A 92 -18.41 -7.38 0.46
N GLU A 93 -18.84 -8.63 0.63
CA GLU A 93 -19.77 -8.99 1.68
C GLU A 93 -19.00 -8.90 3.00
N PHE A 94 -18.91 -7.68 3.53
CA PHE A 94 -18.40 -7.49 4.87
C PHE A 94 -19.32 -8.22 5.85
N ARG A 95 -18.85 -9.31 6.41
CA ARG A 95 -19.53 -9.98 7.51
C ARG A 95 -19.34 -9.18 8.79
N ILE A 96 -19.88 -7.97 8.79
CA ILE A 96 -19.85 -7.10 9.96
C ILE A 96 -20.77 -7.69 11.04
N ASP A 97 -20.30 -7.70 12.28
CA ASP A 97 -21.07 -8.13 13.41
C ASP A 97 -22.37 -7.31 13.56
N PRO A 98 -23.48 -7.92 14.02
CA PRO A 98 -24.77 -7.24 14.12
C PRO A 98 -24.74 -5.90 14.86
N ASP A 99 -23.92 -5.80 15.92
CA ASP A 99 -23.80 -4.60 16.74
C ASP A 99 -23.01 -3.46 16.05
N ALA A 100 -22.28 -3.77 14.97
CA ALA A 100 -21.51 -2.81 14.19
C ALA A 100 -22.07 -2.56 12.76
N LEU A 101 -23.19 -3.22 12.39
CA LEU A 101 -23.83 -3.03 11.08
C LEU A 101 -24.24 -1.58 10.82
N PHE A 102 -24.54 -0.84 11.86
CA PHE A 102 -24.96 0.56 11.74
C PHE A 102 -24.07 1.48 12.56
N TYR A 103 -23.68 2.57 11.94
CA TYR A 103 -22.98 3.67 12.58
C TYR A 103 -23.96 4.59 13.33
N PRO A 104 -23.66 5.09 14.55
CA PRO A 104 -22.44 4.81 15.31
C PRO A 104 -22.50 3.48 16.06
N PHE A 105 -21.33 2.85 16.17
CA PHE A 105 -21.11 1.70 17.04
C PHE A 105 -19.87 1.93 17.92
N ALA A 106 -19.64 1.08 18.91
CA ALA A 106 -18.43 1.09 19.71
C ALA A 106 -17.71 -0.26 19.56
N TYR A 107 -16.37 -0.23 19.44
CA TYR A 107 -15.58 -1.45 19.58
C TYR A 107 -15.72 -2.02 20.99
N ASP A 108 -15.63 -3.32 21.14
CA ASP A 108 -15.54 -3.90 22.46
C ASP A 108 -14.26 -3.45 23.19
N ALA A 109 -14.22 -3.65 24.50
CA ALA A 109 -13.12 -3.13 25.32
C ALA A 109 -11.75 -3.81 24.98
N ALA A 110 -11.76 -5.07 24.55
CA ALA A 110 -10.55 -5.80 24.17
C ALA A 110 -10.03 -5.28 22.83
N ASP A 111 -10.87 -5.22 21.80
CA ASP A 111 -10.52 -4.69 20.50
C ASP A 111 -10.07 -3.22 20.60
N ALA A 112 -10.78 -2.38 21.36
CA ALA A 112 -10.43 -0.97 21.52
C ALA A 112 -9.04 -0.77 22.12
N ALA A 113 -8.61 -1.63 23.04
CA ALA A 113 -7.27 -1.59 23.63
C ALA A 113 -6.19 -1.92 22.60
N ASP A 114 -6.41 -2.94 21.77
CA ASP A 114 -5.45 -3.40 20.76
C ASP A 114 -5.43 -2.50 19.52
N LEU A 115 -6.59 -1.95 19.12
CA LEU A 115 -6.70 -0.98 18.05
C LEU A 115 -6.03 0.36 18.41
N GLY A 116 -6.12 0.76 19.67
CA GLY A 116 -5.38 1.85 20.31
C GLY A 116 -5.22 3.07 19.42
N ARG A 117 -3.96 3.42 19.14
CA ARG A 117 -3.61 4.60 18.37
C ARG A 117 -4.03 4.59 16.89
N THR A 118 -4.51 3.47 16.37
CA THR A 118 -5.07 3.43 14.99
C THR A 118 -6.42 4.13 14.89
N MET A 119 -7.08 4.40 16.03
CA MET A 119 -8.32 5.18 16.12
C MET A 119 -8.08 6.69 16.28
N GLU A 120 -6.85 7.08 16.70
CA GLU A 120 -6.52 8.48 16.96
C GLU A 120 -6.25 9.24 15.66
N ARG A 121 -6.66 10.49 15.62
CA ARG A 121 -6.25 11.44 14.59
C ARG A 121 -4.82 11.91 14.85
N HIS A 122 -4.02 11.98 13.79
CA HIS A 122 -2.59 12.30 13.90
C HIS A 122 -2.21 13.63 13.26
N TYR A 123 -3.12 14.23 12.51
CA TYR A 123 -2.84 15.47 11.77
C TYR A 123 -3.67 16.61 12.28
N PRO A 124 -3.09 17.84 12.38
CA PRO A 124 -3.82 19.00 12.84
C PRO A 124 -5.03 19.33 11.96
N ASP A 125 -6.17 19.50 12.61
CA ASP A 125 -7.45 19.89 11.99
C ASP A 125 -8.27 20.65 13.06
N PRO A 126 -7.83 21.89 13.43
CA PRO A 126 -8.40 22.60 14.57
C PRO A 126 -9.87 22.97 14.39
N GLU A 127 -10.32 23.12 13.13
CA GLU A 127 -11.71 23.44 12.80
C GLU A 127 -12.53 22.18 12.50
N ASP A 128 -11.96 20.98 12.67
CA ASP A 128 -12.58 19.69 12.37
C ASP A 128 -13.22 19.62 10.96
N GLU A 129 -12.53 20.16 9.96
CA GLU A 129 -13.01 20.22 8.58
C GLU A 129 -13.07 18.86 7.92
N VAL A 130 -12.05 18.00 8.14
CA VAL A 130 -12.05 16.63 7.65
C VAL A 130 -13.20 15.85 8.30
N GLY A 131 -13.42 16.04 9.59
CA GLY A 131 -14.56 15.42 10.30
C GLY A 131 -15.91 15.92 9.80
N ARG A 132 -16.06 17.23 9.59
CA ARG A 132 -17.29 17.80 8.99
C ARG A 132 -17.54 17.24 7.58
N TRP A 133 -16.49 17.10 6.76
CA TRP A 133 -16.60 16.48 5.45
C TRP A 133 -17.03 15.02 5.56
N ALA A 134 -16.46 14.24 6.46
CA ALA A 134 -16.82 12.83 6.65
C ALA A 134 -18.29 12.69 7.12
N ARG A 135 -18.76 13.55 8.02
CA ARG A 135 -20.14 13.53 8.52
C ARG A 135 -21.21 13.88 7.48
N GLN A 136 -20.84 14.49 6.34
CA GLN A 136 -21.79 14.74 5.26
C GLN A 136 -22.36 13.46 4.64
N PHE A 137 -21.68 12.33 4.82
CA PHE A 137 -22.10 11.02 4.29
C PHE A 137 -22.98 10.23 5.25
N LEU A 138 -23.23 10.77 6.45
CA LEU A 138 -24.14 10.16 7.41
C LEU A 138 -25.61 10.42 7.00
N SER A 139 -26.46 9.42 7.27
CA SER A 139 -27.90 9.57 7.05
C SER A 139 -28.49 10.55 8.08
N HIS A 140 -29.28 11.50 7.61
CA HIS A 140 -29.97 12.47 8.48
C HIS A 140 -31.25 11.92 9.12
N SER A 141 -31.82 10.85 8.60
CA SER A 141 -33.17 10.38 8.99
C SER A 141 -33.21 8.97 9.56
N ARG A 142 -32.10 8.21 9.49
CA ARG A 142 -32.03 6.83 9.93
C ARG A 142 -30.59 6.45 10.29
N ALA A 143 -30.41 5.29 10.92
CA ALA A 143 -29.09 4.72 11.14
C ALA A 143 -28.33 4.58 9.80
N THR A 144 -27.05 4.89 9.79
CA THR A 144 -26.19 4.79 8.61
C THR A 144 -25.58 3.40 8.55
N ASP A 145 -25.77 2.68 7.44
CA ASP A 145 -25.09 1.40 7.22
C ASP A 145 -23.58 1.61 7.20
N THR A 146 -22.85 0.86 8.01
CA THR A 146 -21.40 1.03 8.22
C THR A 146 -20.62 0.73 6.96
N GLY A 147 -20.91 -0.38 6.29
CA GLY A 147 -20.21 -0.75 5.04
C GLY A 147 -20.45 0.27 3.95
N ARG A 148 -21.71 0.68 3.77
CA ARG A 148 -22.07 1.70 2.77
C ARG A 148 -21.43 3.06 3.05
N LEU A 149 -21.33 3.47 4.31
CA LEU A 149 -20.65 4.71 4.70
C LEU A 149 -19.20 4.71 4.22
N LEU A 150 -18.45 3.64 4.52
CA LEU A 150 -17.05 3.53 4.17
C LEU A 150 -16.84 3.44 2.65
N MET A 151 -17.68 2.67 1.95
CA MET A 151 -17.68 2.62 0.48
C MET A 151 -17.95 4.00 -0.13
N THR A 152 -18.93 4.73 0.40
CA THR A 152 -19.28 6.08 -0.08
C THR A 152 -18.13 7.07 0.12
N LEU A 153 -17.44 7.03 1.27
CA LEU A 153 -16.25 7.85 1.52
C LEU A 153 -15.12 7.53 0.51
N CYS A 154 -14.87 6.25 0.27
CA CYS A 154 -13.88 5.79 -0.70
C CYS A 154 -14.20 6.31 -2.12
N TYR A 155 -15.42 6.13 -2.58
CA TYR A 155 -15.88 6.60 -3.89
C TYR A 155 -15.93 8.11 -3.99
N ALA A 156 -16.30 8.84 -2.93
CA ALA A 156 -16.32 10.29 -2.94
C ALA A 156 -14.93 10.89 -3.20
N ILE A 157 -13.87 10.28 -2.65
CA ILE A 157 -12.50 10.68 -2.96
C ILE A 157 -12.19 10.34 -4.42
N ARG A 158 -12.47 9.13 -4.87
CA ARG A 158 -12.22 8.69 -6.26
C ARG A 158 -12.88 9.59 -7.30
N GLU A 159 -14.11 10.02 -7.05
CA GLU A 159 -14.91 10.77 -8.00
C GLU A 159 -14.67 12.28 -7.96
N SER A 160 -14.36 12.83 -6.78
CA SER A 160 -14.30 14.27 -6.57
C SER A 160 -12.88 14.84 -6.48
N PHE A 161 -11.83 13.99 -6.47
CA PHE A 161 -10.44 14.40 -6.35
C PHE A 161 -9.65 14.03 -7.60
N SER A 162 -8.67 14.85 -7.95
CA SER A 162 -7.81 14.66 -9.12
C SER A 162 -6.48 14.02 -8.70
N TYR A 163 -6.15 12.88 -9.29
CA TYR A 163 -4.83 12.26 -9.07
C TYR A 163 -3.73 13.09 -9.71
N SER A 164 -2.66 13.35 -8.98
CA SER A 164 -1.51 14.10 -9.45
C SER A 164 -0.23 13.60 -8.83
N ARG A 165 0.67 13.10 -9.66
CA ARG A 165 2.03 12.76 -9.22
C ARG A 165 2.73 14.00 -8.70
N ARG A 166 3.58 13.81 -7.69
CA ARG A 166 4.31 14.84 -6.99
C ARG A 166 5.76 14.40 -6.79
N SER A 167 6.71 15.32 -6.96
CA SER A 167 8.14 15.06 -6.72
C SER A 167 8.53 15.22 -5.26
N ALA A 168 7.76 15.97 -4.47
CA ALA A 168 8.02 16.15 -3.05
C ALA A 168 7.83 14.82 -2.30
N PRO A 169 8.76 14.44 -1.41
CA PRO A 169 8.66 13.22 -0.62
C PRO A 169 7.53 13.31 0.43
N GLY A 170 7.13 12.14 0.96
CA GLY A 170 6.13 12.05 2.02
C GLY A 170 4.69 12.22 1.54
N THR A 171 3.81 12.62 2.44
CA THR A 171 2.39 12.94 2.20
C THR A 171 2.14 14.42 2.43
N GLN A 172 1.13 14.96 1.78
CA GLN A 172 0.61 16.28 2.13
C GLN A 172 -0.41 16.18 3.28
N PRO A 173 -0.61 17.25 4.09
CA PRO A 173 -1.60 17.25 5.15
C PRO A 173 -3.00 16.93 4.63
N PRO A 174 -3.84 16.18 5.38
CA PRO A 174 -5.21 15.86 4.97
C PRO A 174 -6.07 17.08 4.63
N LEU A 175 -5.97 18.16 5.41
CA LEU A 175 -6.65 19.43 5.10
C LEU A 175 -6.25 20.01 3.74
N PHE A 176 -4.96 19.95 3.40
CA PHE A 176 -4.49 20.43 2.11
C PHE A 176 -5.09 19.58 0.98
N THR A 177 -5.11 18.25 1.13
CA THR A 177 -5.74 17.33 0.17
C THR A 177 -7.22 17.62 0.02
N LEU A 178 -7.94 17.83 1.15
CA LEU A 178 -9.37 18.13 1.16
C LEU A 178 -9.69 19.44 0.41
N HIS A 179 -8.96 20.52 0.71
CA HIS A 179 -9.22 21.83 0.13
C HIS A 179 -8.89 21.88 -1.38
N HIS A 180 -7.76 21.30 -1.78
CA HIS A 180 -7.31 21.35 -3.17
C HIS A 180 -7.88 20.24 -4.03
N ARG A 181 -8.52 19.24 -3.44
CA ARG A 181 -9.08 18.05 -4.12
C ARG A 181 -8.10 17.42 -5.10
N ARG A 182 -6.83 17.37 -4.69
CA ARG A 182 -5.72 16.88 -5.51
C ARG A 182 -4.64 16.23 -4.66
N GLY A 183 -4.14 15.07 -5.10
CA GLY A 183 -3.09 14.35 -4.39
C GLY A 183 -2.60 13.12 -5.12
N THR A 184 -1.68 12.42 -4.47
CA THR A 184 -1.20 11.07 -4.84
C THR A 184 -2.04 10.00 -4.14
N CYS A 185 -1.82 8.71 -4.44
CA CYS A 185 -2.45 7.60 -3.72
C CYS A 185 -2.19 7.66 -2.21
N ARG A 186 -0.98 8.06 -1.79
CA ARG A 186 -0.62 8.21 -0.37
C ARG A 186 -1.42 9.33 0.31
N ASP A 187 -1.67 10.43 -0.39
CA ASP A 187 -2.42 11.57 0.13
C ASP A 187 -3.91 11.23 0.27
N PHE A 188 -4.46 10.48 -0.69
CA PHE A 188 -5.86 10.04 -0.67
C PHE A 188 -6.11 8.98 0.41
N ALA A 189 -5.19 8.01 0.55
CA ALA A 189 -5.23 7.04 1.64
C ALA A 189 -5.21 7.73 3.01
N LEU A 190 -4.30 8.71 3.20
CA LEU A 190 -4.21 9.46 4.44
C LEU A 190 -5.47 10.29 4.73
N LEU A 191 -6.03 10.97 3.71
CA LEU A 191 -7.28 11.71 3.87
C LEU A 191 -8.42 10.78 4.31
N MET A 192 -8.57 9.62 3.69
CA MET A 192 -9.57 8.64 4.08
C MET A 192 -9.36 8.14 5.50
N MET A 193 -8.12 7.82 5.90
CA MET A 193 -7.81 7.40 7.27
C MET A 193 -8.23 8.45 8.30
N GLU A 194 -7.87 9.72 8.10
CA GLU A 194 -8.23 10.79 9.03
C GLU A 194 -9.74 11.07 9.04
N ALA A 195 -10.41 10.91 7.89
CA ALA A 195 -11.87 11.02 7.81
C ALA A 195 -12.57 9.92 8.62
N VAL A 196 -12.18 8.66 8.45
CA VAL A 196 -12.82 7.55 9.20
C VAL A 196 -12.43 7.57 10.69
N ARG A 197 -11.20 7.98 11.03
CA ARG A 197 -10.77 8.20 12.43
C ARG A 197 -11.59 9.29 13.11
N SER A 198 -11.97 10.36 12.40
CA SER A 198 -12.84 11.41 12.93
C SER A 198 -14.26 10.91 13.26
N LEU A 199 -14.65 9.79 12.68
CA LEU A 199 -15.90 9.07 12.96
C LEU A 199 -15.72 7.97 14.00
N GLY A 200 -14.52 7.77 14.55
CA GLY A 200 -14.24 6.77 15.60
C GLY A 200 -13.81 5.41 15.05
N PHE A 201 -13.60 5.23 13.75
CA PHE A 201 -13.08 3.98 13.20
C PHE A 201 -11.57 3.85 13.40
N ALA A 202 -11.11 2.63 13.62
CA ALA A 202 -9.70 2.30 13.53
C ALA A 202 -9.28 2.17 12.06
N ALA A 203 -8.21 2.87 11.68
CA ALA A 203 -7.68 2.82 10.32
C ALA A 203 -6.15 2.77 10.32
N ARG A 204 -5.58 2.08 9.32
CA ARG A 204 -4.15 2.00 9.12
C ARG A 204 -3.78 2.16 7.65
N PHE A 205 -2.58 2.66 7.43
CA PHE A 205 -2.01 2.87 6.11
C PHE A 205 -1.46 1.56 5.55
N VAL A 206 -1.63 1.35 4.25
CA VAL A 206 -1.06 0.22 3.52
C VAL A 206 -0.21 0.72 2.36
N THR A 207 0.94 0.10 2.18
CA THR A 207 1.76 0.25 0.98
C THR A 207 1.99 -1.09 0.32
N GLY A 208 2.05 -1.09 -1.01
CA GLY A 208 2.22 -2.31 -1.78
C GLY A 208 2.24 -2.05 -3.28
N TYR A 209 1.65 -2.97 -4.02
CA TYR A 209 1.56 -2.89 -5.47
C TYR A 209 0.10 -3.03 -5.91
N ILE A 210 -0.20 -2.51 -7.09
CA ILE A 210 -1.49 -2.69 -7.74
C ILE A 210 -1.29 -3.43 -9.07
N TYR A 211 -2.09 -4.47 -9.28
CA TYR A 211 -2.22 -5.10 -10.58
C TYR A 211 -3.19 -4.28 -11.43
N VAL A 212 -2.78 -3.97 -12.64
CA VAL A 212 -3.60 -3.22 -13.60
C VAL A 212 -3.93 -4.17 -14.74
N PRO A 213 -5.09 -4.85 -14.67
CA PRO A 213 -5.52 -5.68 -15.79
C PRO A 213 -5.85 -4.79 -16.99
N ASP A 214 -5.53 -5.27 -18.20
CA ASP A 214 -5.98 -4.70 -19.48
C ASP A 214 -7.50 -4.92 -19.62
N ARG A 215 -8.29 -4.30 -18.75
CA ARG A 215 -9.75 -4.36 -18.74
C ARG A 215 -10.35 -3.05 -19.19
N ASP A 216 -11.06 -3.11 -20.33
CA ASP A 216 -12.11 -2.18 -20.77
C ASP A 216 -11.87 -0.68 -20.56
N GLY A 217 -10.70 -0.17 -20.89
CA GLY A 217 -10.50 1.25 -21.18
C GLY A 217 -10.31 2.21 -20.01
N ALA A 218 -10.28 1.74 -18.76
CA ALA A 218 -9.96 2.58 -17.60
C ALA A 218 -8.78 1.99 -16.81
N PRO A 219 -7.53 2.39 -17.09
CA PRO A 219 -6.38 1.90 -16.35
C PRO A 219 -6.44 2.38 -14.89
N HIS A 220 -6.13 1.49 -13.93
CA HIS A 220 -5.94 1.88 -12.54
C HIS A 220 -4.84 2.93 -12.41
N LEU A 221 -5.08 3.94 -11.58
CA LEU A 221 -4.09 4.96 -11.28
C LEU A 221 -3.03 4.37 -10.31
N GLY A 222 -1.77 4.72 -10.51
CA GLY A 222 -0.66 4.25 -9.67
C GLY A 222 0.10 3.05 -10.22
N GLY A 223 -0.31 2.47 -11.34
CA GLY A 223 0.48 1.45 -12.05
C GLY A 223 1.87 1.95 -12.45
N GLY A 224 2.85 1.03 -12.52
CA GLY A 224 4.24 1.37 -12.85
C GLY A 224 5.08 1.92 -11.68
N SER A 225 4.51 2.05 -10.49
CA SER A 225 5.17 2.46 -9.25
C SER A 225 4.56 1.73 -8.04
N THR A 226 5.12 1.95 -6.85
CA THR A 226 4.47 1.50 -5.60
C THR A 226 3.12 2.20 -5.43
N HIS A 227 2.17 1.51 -4.83
CA HIS A 227 0.83 2.00 -4.57
C HIS A 227 0.56 2.11 -3.07
N ALA A 228 -0.50 2.85 -2.70
CA ALA A 228 -0.91 3.00 -1.32
C ALA A 228 -2.42 3.15 -1.20
N TRP A 229 -2.96 2.60 -0.09
CA TRP A 229 -4.37 2.64 0.29
C TRP A 229 -4.51 2.58 1.81
N CYS A 230 -5.69 2.35 2.33
CA CYS A 230 -5.90 2.17 3.75
C CYS A 230 -6.72 0.92 4.06
N GLU A 231 -6.65 0.47 5.30
CA GLU A 231 -7.53 -0.53 5.88
C GLU A 231 -8.31 0.08 7.04
N VAL A 232 -9.57 -0.34 7.20
CA VAL A 232 -10.43 0.01 8.32
C VAL A 232 -10.82 -1.27 9.04
N TYR A 233 -10.72 -1.29 10.37
CA TYR A 233 -11.13 -2.43 11.17
C TYR A 233 -12.65 -2.43 11.39
N LEU A 234 -13.28 -3.54 11.07
CA LEU A 234 -14.70 -3.75 11.24
C LEU A 234 -14.95 -5.02 12.08
N PRO A 235 -15.66 -4.94 13.21
CA PRO A 235 -16.02 -6.12 13.99
C PRO A 235 -16.66 -7.19 13.10
N GLY A 236 -16.22 -8.44 13.24
CA GLY A 236 -16.65 -9.57 12.41
C GLY A 236 -15.98 -9.70 11.06
N ALA A 237 -15.56 -8.59 10.43
CA ALA A 237 -14.86 -8.58 9.13
C ALA A 237 -13.33 -8.43 9.24
N GLY A 238 -12.83 -7.92 10.38
CA GLY A 238 -11.42 -7.60 10.57
C GLY A 238 -10.97 -6.36 9.80
N TRP A 239 -9.71 -6.35 9.34
CA TRP A 239 -9.14 -5.26 8.55
C TRP A 239 -9.58 -5.38 7.09
N VAL A 240 -10.38 -4.41 6.63
CA VAL A 240 -10.92 -4.32 5.26
C VAL A 240 -10.21 -3.22 4.50
N GLU A 241 -9.78 -3.51 3.27
CA GLU A 241 -9.02 -2.62 2.41
C GLU A 241 -9.92 -1.67 1.62
N PHE A 242 -9.49 -0.40 1.55
CA PHE A 242 -10.14 0.67 0.78
C PHE A 242 -9.09 1.46 0.01
N ASP A 243 -9.16 1.42 -1.31
CA ASP A 243 -8.32 2.24 -2.19
C ASP A 243 -9.11 3.43 -2.74
N PRO A 244 -9.03 4.61 -2.11
CA PRO A 244 -9.75 5.79 -2.57
C PRO A 244 -9.18 6.39 -3.85
N THR A 245 -8.05 5.90 -4.34
CA THR A 245 -7.49 6.34 -5.63
C THR A 245 -8.24 5.73 -6.80
N ASN A 246 -8.58 4.44 -6.67
CA ASN A 246 -9.22 3.66 -7.73
C ASN A 246 -10.68 3.29 -7.42
N GLY A 247 -11.15 3.57 -6.21
CA GLY A 247 -12.47 3.16 -5.75
C GLY A 247 -12.56 1.63 -5.56
N ILE A 248 -11.46 1.00 -5.14
CA ILE A 248 -11.46 -0.43 -4.86
C ILE A 248 -11.81 -0.63 -3.38
N VAL A 249 -12.70 -1.58 -3.14
CA VAL A 249 -13.08 -2.05 -1.81
C VAL A 249 -12.79 -3.54 -1.74
N GLY A 250 -12.07 -3.95 -0.71
CA GLY A 250 -11.40 -5.27 -0.67
C GLY A 250 -10.06 -5.26 -1.40
N ASN A 251 -9.46 -6.44 -1.57
CA ASN A 251 -8.07 -6.57 -2.01
C ASN A 251 -7.88 -7.14 -3.42
N ARG A 252 -8.89 -7.11 -4.26
CA ARG A 252 -8.93 -7.84 -5.53
C ARG A 252 -7.70 -7.67 -6.41
N ASP A 253 -7.22 -6.44 -6.58
CA ASP A 253 -6.08 -6.12 -7.44
C ASP A 253 -4.91 -5.52 -6.61
N LEU A 254 -4.98 -5.63 -5.28
CA LEU A 254 -4.05 -5.02 -4.34
C LEU A 254 -3.14 -6.08 -3.73
N ILE A 255 -1.83 -5.87 -3.83
CA ILE A 255 -0.79 -6.74 -3.25
C ILE A 255 -0.18 -6.00 -2.06
N ARG A 256 -0.57 -6.40 -0.86
CA ARG A 256 -0.15 -5.78 0.40
C ARG A 256 1.29 -6.15 0.75
N VAL A 257 2.13 -5.13 0.97
CA VAL A 257 3.52 -5.31 1.39
C VAL A 257 3.71 -4.94 2.84
N ALA A 258 3.26 -3.75 3.24
CA ALA A 258 3.39 -3.30 4.62
C ALA A 258 2.18 -2.50 5.07
N VAL A 259 1.88 -2.60 6.37
CA VAL A 259 0.84 -1.84 7.06
C VAL A 259 1.46 -0.98 8.15
N ALA A 260 0.90 0.18 8.41
CA ALA A 260 1.38 1.05 9.48
C ALA A 260 0.27 1.97 9.99
N ARG A 261 0.43 2.51 11.18
CA ARG A 261 -0.47 3.52 11.74
C ARG A 261 -0.40 4.84 10.98
N ASP A 262 0.76 5.17 10.44
CA ASP A 262 1.05 6.43 9.75
C ASP A 262 1.86 6.17 8.46
N PRO A 263 1.64 6.94 7.38
CA PRO A 263 2.38 6.77 6.13
C PRO A 263 3.91 6.84 6.25
N GLU A 264 4.44 7.64 7.18
CA GLU A 264 5.90 7.77 7.37
C GLU A 264 6.55 6.47 7.86
N GLN A 265 5.79 5.60 8.53
CA GLN A 265 6.25 4.30 9.02
C GLN A 265 6.29 3.23 7.92
N ALA A 266 5.62 3.46 6.79
CA ALA A 266 5.53 2.54 5.65
C ALA A 266 6.10 3.16 4.37
N ILE A 267 7.27 3.80 4.47
CA ILE A 267 8.02 4.26 3.31
C ILE A 267 8.68 3.04 2.66
N PRO A 268 8.39 2.75 1.37
CA PRO A 268 8.90 1.54 0.72
C PRO A 268 10.42 1.45 0.72
N LEU A 269 11.12 2.57 0.52
CA LEU A 269 12.58 2.65 0.52
C LEU A 269 13.01 3.98 1.11
N SER A 270 13.86 3.92 2.14
CA SER A 270 14.49 5.09 2.75
C SER A 270 15.95 4.79 3.04
N GLY A 271 16.79 5.82 3.00
CA GLY A 271 18.21 5.69 3.27
C GLY A 271 18.91 7.03 3.20
N SER A 272 20.23 7.01 3.28
CA SER A 272 21.06 8.20 3.19
C SER A 272 22.30 7.95 2.34
N TYR A 273 22.85 9.03 1.82
CA TYR A 273 24.13 9.01 1.14
C TYR A 273 25.11 10.04 1.74
N ARG A 274 26.40 9.83 1.51
CA ARG A 274 27.48 10.74 1.90
C ARG A 274 28.07 11.33 0.62
N GLY A 275 27.71 12.58 0.35
CA GLY A 275 28.10 13.35 -0.82
C GLY A 275 27.52 14.76 -0.74
N LEU A 276 27.72 15.55 -1.76
CA LEU A 276 27.12 16.87 -1.84
C LEU A 276 25.65 16.75 -2.26
N ARG A 277 24.78 17.60 -1.71
CA ARG A 277 23.38 17.64 -2.12
C ARG A 277 23.19 17.90 -3.63
N ALA A 278 24.14 18.63 -4.22
CA ALA A 278 24.14 18.92 -5.64
C ALA A 278 24.44 17.68 -6.52
N ASP A 279 24.98 16.61 -5.94
CA ASP A 279 25.20 15.37 -6.66
C ASP A 279 23.92 14.56 -6.89
N ASP A 280 22.87 14.80 -6.10
CA ASP A 280 21.61 14.08 -6.19
C ASP A 280 20.89 14.44 -7.51
N GLN A 281 20.77 13.45 -8.39
CA GLN A 281 20.05 13.53 -9.66
C GLN A 281 18.67 12.89 -9.60
N GLY A 282 18.25 12.48 -8.39
CA GLY A 282 16.93 11.94 -8.12
C GLY A 282 16.86 10.42 -8.26
N MET A 283 15.62 9.95 -8.19
CA MET A 283 15.27 8.53 -8.13
C MET A 283 14.26 8.17 -9.22
N VAL A 284 14.46 7.01 -9.83
CA VAL A 284 13.49 6.39 -10.76
C VAL A 284 12.98 5.11 -10.15
N VAL A 285 11.65 4.95 -10.12
CA VAL A 285 10.97 3.73 -9.67
C VAL A 285 10.20 3.14 -10.85
N GLN A 286 10.38 1.84 -11.07
CA GLN A 286 9.68 1.06 -12.08
C GLN A 286 9.10 -0.19 -11.42
N VAL A 287 7.80 -0.37 -11.52
CA VAL A 287 7.10 -1.56 -11.03
C VAL A 287 6.33 -2.18 -12.18
N ASN A 288 6.51 -3.46 -12.37
CA ASN A 288 5.72 -4.26 -13.30
C ASN A 288 5.05 -5.40 -12.54
N VAL A 289 3.74 -5.49 -12.63
CA VAL A 289 2.93 -6.56 -12.03
C VAL A 289 2.25 -7.31 -13.15
N THR A 290 2.50 -8.61 -13.23
CA THR A 290 1.92 -9.51 -14.25
C THR A 290 1.25 -10.69 -13.58
N THR A 291 0.29 -11.29 -14.26
CA THR A 291 -0.29 -12.59 -13.88
C THR A 291 0.38 -13.71 -14.66
N GLU A 292 0.67 -14.80 -13.98
CA GLU A 292 1.08 -16.03 -14.66
C GLU A 292 -0.19 -16.73 -15.19
N THR A 293 -0.22 -16.98 -16.49
CA THR A 293 -1.21 -17.89 -17.07
C THR A 293 -0.78 -19.33 -16.82
N ALA A 294 -1.72 -20.26 -16.72
CA ALA A 294 -1.42 -21.67 -16.45
C ALA A 294 -0.38 -22.28 -17.42
N ASP A 295 -0.31 -21.78 -18.66
CA ASP A 295 0.66 -22.22 -19.66
C ASP A 295 2.10 -21.76 -19.39
N SER A 296 2.29 -20.60 -18.77
CA SER A 296 3.63 -20.09 -18.44
C SER A 296 4.27 -20.83 -17.26
N ALA A 297 3.46 -21.30 -16.31
CA ALA A 297 3.93 -22.09 -15.18
C ALA A 297 4.44 -23.49 -15.59
N ALA A 298 3.80 -24.11 -16.57
CA ALA A 298 4.20 -25.42 -17.10
C ALA A 298 5.55 -25.37 -17.84
N VAL A 299 5.80 -24.29 -18.58
CA VAL A 299 7.07 -24.08 -19.32
C VAL A 299 8.25 -23.81 -18.37
N GLN A 300 8.04 -23.10 -17.26
CA GLN A 300 9.10 -22.84 -16.28
C GLN A 300 9.48 -24.05 -15.42
N LEU A 301 8.54 -25.01 -15.23
CA LEU A 301 8.78 -26.23 -14.47
C LEU A 301 9.34 -27.37 -15.32
N GLY A 302 9.56 -27.18 -16.63
CA GLY A 302 10.08 -28.22 -17.53
C GLY A 302 9.15 -29.43 -17.68
N LEU A 303 7.85 -29.27 -17.39
CA LEU A 303 6.86 -30.29 -17.57
C LEU A 303 6.30 -30.20 -19.00
N GLU A 304 6.69 -31.15 -19.85
CA GLU A 304 6.03 -31.30 -21.15
C GLU A 304 4.54 -31.61 -20.92
N PRO A 305 3.62 -31.08 -21.76
CA PRO A 305 2.19 -31.39 -21.63
C PRO A 305 1.95 -32.88 -21.87
N LEU A 306 1.42 -33.55 -20.84
CA LEU A 306 1.16 -34.99 -20.82
C LEU A 306 -0.04 -35.44 -21.71
N PHE A 307 -0.60 -34.57 -22.53
CA PHE A 307 -1.67 -34.90 -23.46
C PHE A 307 -1.39 -34.37 -24.87
N LYS A 308 -0.77 -35.22 -25.71
CA LYS A 308 -1.03 -35.17 -27.15
C LYS A 308 -2.38 -35.85 -27.39
N ALA A 309 -3.40 -35.05 -27.72
CA ALA A 309 -4.62 -35.56 -28.25
C ALA A 309 -4.29 -36.33 -29.58
N GLY A 310 -4.38 -37.63 -29.55
CA GLY A 310 -4.33 -38.44 -30.73
C GLY A 310 -5.73 -38.54 -31.31
N VAL A 311 -5.82 -38.19 -32.60
CA VAL A 311 -6.78 -38.56 -33.65
C VAL A 311 -8.16 -39.06 -33.22
#